data_a9f34e950a96b10aee46d11e930eba82
#
_entry.id   a9f34e950a96b10aee46d11e930eba82
#
_cell.length_a   1.000
_cell.length_b   1.000
_cell.length_c   1.000
_cell.angle_alpha   90.00
_cell.angle_beta   90.00
_cell.angle_gamma   90.00
#
_symmetry.space_group_name_H-M   'P 1'
#
loop_
_entity.id
_entity.type
_entity.pdbx_description
1 polymer ?
#
loop_
_entity_poly.entity_id
_entity_poly.type
_entity_poly.pdbx_seq_one_letter_code
_entity_poly.pdbx_strand_id
1 'polypeptide(L)'
;MGRRGAGPPPPALAVGCSVVLKPHPWNPLDAFEIARAAAEADMPPGVLNVITGHADVEGELSGHPEVDMVTFTGSTATGRHIMSRAGEQIKRVQLEPGGKSANIMQLFF
;
A
#
# COMPACT_ATOMS: atom_id res chain seq x y z
N MET A 1 -2.47 14.28 19.37
CA MET A 1 -1.31 13.50 18.98
C MET A 1 -1.65 12.68 17.74
N GLY A 2 -1.32 13.21 16.60
CA GLY A 2 -1.63 12.55 15.35
C GLY A 2 -0.83 11.26 15.18
N ARG A 3 -1.40 10.13 15.49
CA ARG A 3 -0.96 8.88 14.91
C ARG A 3 -1.27 8.91 13.43
N ARG A 4 -0.41 9.53 12.67
CA ARG A 4 -0.41 9.33 11.24
C ARG A 4 0.45 8.09 10.94
N GLY A 5 0.10 7.02 11.64
CA GLY A 5 0.43 5.70 11.19
C GLY A 5 -0.33 5.41 9.92
N ALA A 6 0.08 4.41 9.20
CA ALA A 6 -0.69 3.85 8.12
C ALA A 6 -2.17 3.91 8.48
N GLY A 7 -2.96 4.57 7.66
CA GLY A 7 -4.40 4.56 7.83
C GLY A 7 -4.86 3.11 8.03
N PRO A 8 -5.97 2.88 8.69
CA PRO A 8 -6.45 1.52 8.90
C PRO A 8 -6.42 0.77 7.57
N PRO A 9 -6.08 -0.52 7.60
CA PRO A 9 -6.22 -1.33 6.40
C PRO A 9 -7.61 -1.07 5.86
N PRO A 10 -7.69 -0.70 4.60
CA PRO A 10 -8.86 0.01 4.12
C PRO A 10 -10.10 -0.86 4.16
N PRO A 11 -11.26 -0.22 3.98
CA PRO A 11 -12.53 -0.90 3.75
C PRO A 11 -12.46 -2.06 2.76
N ALA A 12 -11.44 -2.09 1.91
CA ALA A 12 -11.15 -3.17 0.99
C ALA A 12 -11.11 -4.56 1.65
N LEU A 13 -10.49 -4.70 2.82
CA LEU A 13 -10.49 -5.97 3.56
C LEU A 13 -11.90 -6.39 3.99
N ALA A 14 -12.72 -5.43 4.37
CA ALA A 14 -14.10 -5.69 4.79
C ALA A 14 -14.99 -6.16 3.63
N VAL A 15 -14.66 -5.81 2.40
CA VAL A 15 -15.43 -6.24 1.19
C VAL A 15 -14.76 -7.40 0.45
N GLY A 16 -13.78 -8.05 1.03
CA GLY A 16 -13.20 -9.27 0.51
C GLY A 16 -12.01 -9.10 -0.43
N CYS A 17 -11.40 -7.92 -0.51
CA CYS A 17 -10.18 -7.73 -1.28
C CYS A 17 -8.95 -8.26 -0.53
N SER A 18 -7.98 -8.76 -1.27
CA SER A 18 -6.64 -9.00 -0.75
C SER A 18 -5.81 -7.71 -0.84
N VAL A 19 -4.93 -7.51 0.11
CA VAL A 19 -4.12 -6.29 0.22
C VAL A 19 -2.65 -6.64 0.33
N VAL A 20 -1.81 -5.96 -0.44
CA VAL A 20 -0.38 -5.87 -0.22
C VAL A 20 -0.07 -4.48 0.31
N LEU A 21 0.51 -4.43 1.49
CA LEU A 21 0.93 -3.20 2.15
C LEU A 21 2.44 -3.08 2.07
N LYS A 22 2.92 -2.02 1.43
CA LYS A 22 4.33 -1.68 1.40
C LYS A 22 4.56 -0.43 2.25
N PRO A 23 5.18 -0.57 3.43
CA PRO A 23 5.48 0.57 4.28
C PRO A 23 6.64 1.41 3.75
N HIS A 24 6.80 2.59 4.32
CA HIS A 24 7.98 3.42 4.07
C HIS A 24 9.25 2.65 4.46
N PRO A 25 10.32 2.69 3.62
CA PRO A 25 11.55 1.92 3.89
C PRO A 25 12.20 2.19 5.24
N TRP A 26 12.06 3.41 5.75
CA TRP A 26 12.66 3.85 7.01
C TRP A 26 11.80 3.57 8.24
N ASN A 27 10.54 3.18 8.05
CA ASN A 27 9.64 2.91 9.17
C ASN A 27 8.66 1.78 8.85
N PRO A 28 9.13 0.53 8.75
CA PRO A 28 8.27 -0.61 8.44
C PRO A 28 7.55 -1.19 9.67
N LEU A 29 7.88 -0.77 10.89
CA LEU A 29 7.44 -1.42 12.12
C LEU A 29 5.92 -1.41 12.29
N ASP A 30 5.26 -0.29 11.98
CA ASP A 30 3.81 -0.18 12.10
C ASP A 30 3.08 -1.18 11.19
N ALA A 31 3.61 -1.43 10.00
CA ALA A 31 3.05 -2.41 9.09
C ALA A 31 3.19 -3.84 9.61
N PHE A 32 4.30 -4.16 10.25
CA PHE A 32 4.48 -5.48 10.89
C PHE A 32 3.55 -5.67 12.09
N GLU A 33 3.28 -4.62 12.85
CA GLU A 33 2.29 -4.67 13.94
C GLU A 33 0.87 -4.93 13.39
N ILE A 34 0.51 -4.32 12.27
CA ILE A 34 -0.76 -4.59 11.60
C ILE A 34 -0.81 -6.06 11.14
N ALA A 35 0.25 -6.57 10.56
CA ALA A 35 0.31 -7.97 10.12
C ALA A 35 0.20 -8.94 11.32
N ARG A 36 0.83 -8.61 12.44
CA ARG A 36 0.71 -9.40 13.66
C ARG A 36 -0.72 -9.40 14.19
N ALA A 37 -1.35 -8.24 14.26
CA ALA A 37 -2.75 -8.12 14.69
C ALA A 37 -3.69 -8.93 13.79
N ALA A 38 -3.47 -8.93 12.49
CA ALA A 38 -4.24 -9.72 11.54
C ALA A 38 -4.08 -11.23 11.78
N ALA A 39 -2.87 -11.68 12.08
CA ALA A 39 -2.62 -13.08 12.41
C ALA A 39 -3.28 -13.48 13.74
N GLU A 40 -3.22 -12.62 14.75
CA GLU A 40 -3.88 -12.84 16.04
C GLU A 40 -5.42 -12.87 15.92
N ALA A 41 -5.97 -12.19 14.93
CA ALA A 41 -7.41 -12.19 14.62
C ALA A 41 -7.84 -13.35 13.71
N ASP A 42 -6.98 -14.32 13.49
CA ASP A 42 -7.23 -15.48 12.60
C ASP A 42 -7.61 -15.09 11.17
N MET A 43 -7.06 -14.00 10.67
CA MET A 43 -7.28 -13.61 9.27
C MET A 43 -6.68 -14.67 8.33
N PRO A 44 -7.41 -15.11 7.29
CA PRO A 44 -6.89 -16.13 6.38
C PRO A 44 -5.55 -15.72 5.74
N PRO A 45 -4.61 -16.65 5.57
CA PRO A 45 -3.34 -16.37 4.89
C PRO A 45 -3.55 -15.79 3.51
N GLY A 46 -2.74 -14.80 3.14
CA GLY A 46 -2.78 -14.16 1.84
C GLY A 46 -3.76 -13.00 1.70
N VAL A 47 -4.63 -12.76 2.68
CA VAL A 47 -5.58 -11.63 2.67
C VAL A 47 -4.86 -10.32 2.94
N LEU A 48 -3.98 -10.28 3.91
CA LEU A 48 -3.10 -9.15 4.19
C LEU A 48 -1.64 -9.58 4.11
N ASN A 49 -0.89 -8.92 3.25
CA ASN A 49 0.52 -9.20 3.01
C ASN A 49 1.32 -7.92 3.22
N VAL A 50 2.42 -8.01 3.94
CA VAL A 50 3.35 -6.90 4.12
C VAL A 50 4.64 -7.23 3.41
N ILE A 51 5.08 -6.34 2.53
CA ILE A 51 6.38 -6.45 1.87
C ILE A 51 7.18 -5.18 2.09
N THR A 52 8.48 -5.32 2.14
CA THR A 52 9.42 -4.21 2.25
C THR A 52 10.13 -3.98 0.94
N GLY A 53 10.57 -2.77 0.69
CA GLY A 53 11.31 -2.43 -0.52
C GLY A 53 11.39 -0.93 -0.74
N HIS A 54 12.06 -0.57 -1.80
CA HIS A 54 12.27 0.81 -2.23
C HIS A 54 11.46 1.12 -3.50
N ALA A 55 11.85 2.16 -4.22
CA ALA A 55 11.14 2.65 -5.40
C ALA A 55 11.02 1.62 -6.53
N ASP A 56 11.96 0.70 -6.66
CA ASP A 56 11.92 -0.40 -7.61
C ASP A 56 10.72 -1.32 -7.37
N VAL A 57 10.52 -1.69 -6.11
CA VAL A 57 9.36 -2.51 -5.69
C VAL A 57 8.06 -1.74 -5.92
N GLU A 58 8.01 -0.45 -5.61
CA GLU A 58 6.85 0.41 -5.85
C GLU A 58 6.47 0.43 -7.33
N GLY A 59 7.45 0.60 -8.20
CA GLY A 59 7.25 0.61 -9.64
C GLY A 59 6.72 -0.72 -10.17
N GLU A 60 7.28 -1.82 -9.71
CA GLU A 60 6.87 -3.15 -10.13
C GLU A 60 5.44 -3.48 -9.69
N LEU A 61 5.10 -3.21 -8.44
CA LEU A 61 3.75 -3.43 -7.93
C LEU A 61 2.71 -2.56 -8.63
N SER A 62 3.04 -1.29 -8.88
CA SER A 62 2.13 -0.36 -9.56
C SER A 62 1.78 -0.81 -10.98
N GLY A 63 2.72 -1.44 -11.66
CA GLY A 63 2.54 -1.97 -13.01
C GLY A 63 2.13 -3.44 -13.08
N HIS A 64 1.96 -4.11 -11.95
CA HIS A 64 1.69 -5.54 -11.94
C HIS A 64 0.27 -5.86 -12.44
N PRO A 65 0.10 -6.77 -13.41
CA PRO A 65 -1.21 -7.01 -14.02
C PRO A 65 -2.28 -7.56 -13.06
N GLU A 66 -1.89 -8.23 -12.00
CA GLU A 66 -2.83 -8.78 -11.00
C GLU A 66 -3.27 -7.77 -9.94
N VAL A 67 -2.70 -6.57 -9.94
CA VAL A 67 -3.11 -5.49 -9.04
C VAL A 67 -4.22 -4.69 -9.69
N ASP A 68 -5.37 -4.59 -9.04
CA ASP A 68 -6.54 -3.88 -9.56
C ASP A 68 -6.57 -2.40 -9.17
N MET A 69 -6.04 -2.06 -8.01
CA MET A 69 -6.04 -0.70 -7.49
C MET A 69 -4.78 -0.42 -6.68
N VAL A 70 -4.27 0.77 -6.83
CA VAL A 70 -3.12 1.28 -6.06
C VAL A 70 -3.54 2.49 -5.25
N THR A 71 -3.24 2.47 -3.96
CA THR A 71 -3.34 3.65 -3.09
C THR A 71 -1.94 4.02 -2.62
N PHE A 72 -1.58 5.27 -2.76
CA PHE A 72 -0.26 5.76 -2.40
C PHE A 72 -0.35 7.10 -1.66
N THR A 73 0.40 7.18 -0.56
CA THR A 73 0.60 8.41 0.20
C THR A 73 2.10 8.73 0.20
N GLY A 74 2.48 9.88 -0.30
CA GLY A 74 3.89 10.27 -0.35
C GLY A 74 4.16 11.45 -1.27
N SER A 75 5.36 11.53 -1.84
CA SER A 75 5.77 12.65 -2.68
C SER A 75 5.01 12.68 -4.01
N THR A 76 4.82 13.89 -4.53
CA THR A 76 4.21 14.09 -5.84
C THR A 76 5.01 13.44 -6.97
N ALA A 77 6.33 13.48 -6.89
CA ALA A 77 7.20 12.86 -7.90
C ALA A 77 7.00 11.34 -7.96
N THR A 78 6.98 10.68 -6.82
CA THR A 78 6.70 9.22 -6.75
C THR A 78 5.28 8.93 -7.19
N GLY A 79 4.31 9.75 -6.78
CA GLY A 79 2.91 9.62 -7.21
C GLY A 79 2.74 9.67 -8.73
N ARG A 80 3.45 10.56 -9.41
CA ARG A 80 3.45 10.63 -10.89
C ARG A 80 4.00 9.35 -11.53
N HIS A 81 5.08 8.82 -10.97
CA HIS A 81 5.66 7.58 -11.46
C HIS A 81 4.70 6.40 -11.31
N ILE A 82 4.08 6.28 -10.14
CA ILE A 82 3.07 5.26 -9.86
C ILE A 82 1.89 5.39 -10.82
N MET A 83 1.37 6.61 -11.01
CA MET A 83 0.25 6.86 -11.90
C MET A 83 0.58 6.49 -13.35
N SER A 84 1.79 6.77 -13.81
CA SER A 84 2.26 6.39 -15.14
C SER A 84 2.27 4.86 -15.31
N ARG A 85 2.82 4.15 -14.35
CA ARG A 85 2.89 2.69 -14.36
C ARG A 85 1.51 2.03 -14.27
N ALA A 86 0.68 2.52 -13.37
CA ALA A 86 -0.68 2.03 -13.21
C ALA A 86 -1.56 2.35 -14.42
N GLY A 87 -1.34 3.50 -15.06
CA GLY A 87 -2.05 3.93 -16.25
C GLY A 87 -1.85 3.00 -17.45
N GLU A 88 -0.69 2.40 -17.58
CA GLU A 88 -0.41 1.39 -18.61
C GLU A 88 -1.36 0.18 -18.53
N GLN A 89 -1.86 -0.11 -17.34
CA GLN A 89 -2.79 -1.20 -17.04
C GLN A 89 -4.22 -0.75 -16.77
N ILE A 90 -4.48 0.56 -16.92
CA ILE A 90 -5.80 1.17 -16.67
C ILE A 90 -6.32 0.87 -15.26
N LYS A 91 -5.42 0.88 -14.28
CA LYS A 91 -5.76 0.63 -12.87
C LYS A 91 -6.38 1.85 -12.22
N ARG A 92 -7.19 1.61 -11.19
CA ARG A 92 -7.59 2.66 -10.28
C ARG A 92 -6.41 3.09 -9.43
N VAL A 93 -6.22 4.40 -9.32
CA VAL A 93 -5.16 4.98 -8.50
C VAL A 93 -5.76 6.02 -7.58
N GLN A 94 -5.46 5.91 -6.31
CA GLN A 94 -5.75 6.93 -5.32
C GLN A 94 -4.43 7.49 -4.80
N LEU A 95 -4.22 8.77 -5.00
CA LEU A 95 -3.02 9.47 -4.54
C LEU A 95 -3.38 10.46 -3.45
N GLU A 96 -2.60 10.45 -2.39
CA GLU A 96 -2.60 11.47 -1.34
C GLU A 96 -1.25 12.18 -1.40
N PRO A 97 -1.06 13.09 -2.39
CA PRO A 97 0.22 13.77 -2.58
C PRO A 97 0.39 14.89 -1.57
N GLY A 98 1.62 15.18 -1.29
CA GLY A 98 2.00 16.29 -0.43
C GLY A 98 2.16 15.92 1.03
N GLY A 99 2.96 16.72 1.70
CA GLY A 99 3.30 16.52 3.09
C GLY A 99 4.61 15.78 3.30
N LYS A 100 5.10 15.89 4.52
CA LYS A 100 6.34 15.28 5.00
C LYS A 100 6.10 13.87 5.52
N SER A 101 5.09 13.21 4.99
CA SER A 101 4.59 11.94 5.53
C SER A 101 5.28 10.74 4.90
N ALA A 102 5.21 9.64 5.60
CA ALA A 102 5.69 8.35 5.15
C ALA A 102 5.10 7.95 3.80
N ASN A 103 5.91 7.37 2.94
CA ASN A 103 5.45 6.73 1.73
C ASN A 103 4.81 5.40 2.09
N ILE A 104 3.51 5.29 1.90
CA ILE A 104 2.77 4.05 2.09
C ILE A 104 2.08 3.70 0.79
N MET A 105 2.30 2.49 0.34
CA MET A 105 1.63 1.95 -0.82
C MET A 105 0.72 0.80 -0.39
N GLN A 106 -0.50 0.83 -0.84
CA GLN A 106 -1.46 -0.24 -0.66
C GLN A 106 -1.96 -0.69 -2.03
N LEU A 107 -1.96 -1.97 -2.24
CA LEU A 107 -2.35 -2.59 -3.49
C LEU A 107 -3.49 -3.55 -3.21
N PHE A 108 -4.50 -3.51 -4.05
CA PHE A 108 -5.70 -4.33 -3.93
C PHE A 108 -5.82 -5.26 -5.12
N PHE A 109 -6.15 -6.48 -4.84
CA PHE A 109 -6.39 -7.51 -5.85
C PHE A 109 -7.33 -8.61 -5.35
#